data_65dce0b656d227ad91b48695fced6141
#
_entry.id   65dce0b656d227ad91b48695fced6141
#
_cell.length_a   1.000
_cell.length_b   1.000
_cell.length_c   1.000
_cell.angle_alpha   90.00
_cell.angle_beta   90.00
_cell.angle_gamma   90.00
#
_symmetry.space_group_name_H-M   'P 1'
#
loop_
_entity.id
_entity.type
_entity.pdbx_description
1 polymer ?
#
loop_
_entity_poly.entity_id
_entity_poly.type
_entity_poly.pdbx_seq_one_letter_code
_entity_poly.pdbx_strand_id
1 'polypeptide(L)'
;MSINEFSFSPSELDYKAKKCPRCFYILKKYKITPGDRPPPVFSSFDSVQKPYFKTTNTKSWCENLPDGEIMDNSELPGKIVSDGLVDNKKRKFKLAGNPDIVIKFKKEGFGIVDFKTTIISSDKAENYRYQLEAYAQIFSNPGATKTAATPKLNPITHMGIMQF
;
A
#
# COMPACT_ATOMS: atom_id res chain seq x y z
N MET A 1 -8.72 -8.13 -29.83
CA MET A 1 -8.89 -8.52 -28.42
C MET A 1 -8.22 -7.45 -27.56
N SER A 2 -8.98 -6.67 -26.78
CA SER A 2 -8.40 -5.70 -25.87
C SER A 2 -7.57 -6.47 -24.84
N ILE A 3 -6.28 -6.18 -24.75
CA ILE A 3 -5.42 -6.73 -23.72
C ILE A 3 -5.98 -6.18 -22.41
N ASN A 4 -6.66 -7.04 -21.63
CA ASN A 4 -7.13 -6.67 -20.30
C ASN A 4 -5.92 -6.23 -19.48
N GLU A 5 -5.85 -4.95 -19.18
CA GLU A 5 -4.80 -4.38 -18.34
C GLU A 5 -4.93 -4.99 -16.93
N PHE A 6 -3.92 -5.73 -16.50
CA PHE A 6 -3.92 -6.32 -15.18
C PHE A 6 -3.74 -5.24 -14.10
N SER A 7 -4.53 -5.33 -13.05
CA SER A 7 -4.37 -4.50 -11.86
C SER A 7 -3.99 -5.37 -10.66
N PHE A 8 -2.95 -4.94 -9.94
CA PHE A 8 -2.44 -5.61 -8.74
C PHE A 8 -2.55 -4.69 -7.53
N SER A 9 -2.93 -5.25 -6.37
CA SER A 9 -2.80 -4.49 -5.13
C SER A 9 -1.42 -4.71 -4.51
N PRO A 10 -0.87 -3.70 -3.83
CA PRO A 10 0.43 -3.82 -3.16
C PRO A 10 0.53 -5.04 -2.22
N SER A 11 -0.48 -5.28 -1.40
CA SER A 11 -0.53 -6.43 -0.48
C SER A 11 -0.57 -7.79 -1.19
N GLU A 12 -1.12 -7.88 -2.41
CA GLU A 12 -1.15 -9.13 -3.17
C GLU A 12 0.23 -9.55 -3.64
N LEU A 13 1.15 -8.60 -3.86
CA LEU A 13 2.50 -8.89 -4.33
C LEU A 13 3.30 -9.67 -3.29
N ASP A 14 3.23 -9.27 -2.04
CA ASP A 14 3.95 -9.96 -0.97
C ASP A 14 3.22 -11.22 -0.49
N TYR A 15 1.92 -11.16 -0.33
CA TYR A 15 1.18 -12.26 0.28
C TYR A 15 0.78 -13.36 -0.74
N LYS A 16 0.12 -12.98 -1.85
CA LYS A 16 -0.43 -13.96 -2.79
C LYS A 16 0.56 -14.40 -3.85
N ALA A 17 1.27 -13.44 -4.46
CA ALA A 17 2.19 -13.75 -5.55
C ALA A 17 3.38 -14.57 -5.08
N LYS A 18 3.97 -14.26 -3.92
CA LYS A 18 5.08 -15.04 -3.32
C LYS A 18 4.63 -16.43 -2.87
N LYS A 19 3.46 -16.52 -2.21
CA LYS A 19 2.98 -17.79 -1.63
C LYS A 19 2.64 -18.82 -2.70
N CYS A 20 1.95 -18.42 -3.76
CA CYS A 20 1.57 -19.33 -4.86
C CYS A 20 1.38 -18.54 -6.16
N PRO A 21 2.43 -18.41 -7.00
CA PRO A 21 2.33 -17.70 -8.28
C PRO A 21 1.24 -18.25 -9.21
N ARG A 22 1.06 -19.59 -9.24
CA ARG A 22 0.00 -20.24 -10.03
C ARG A 22 -1.40 -19.84 -9.55
N CYS A 23 -1.65 -19.91 -8.24
CA CYS A 23 -2.94 -19.51 -7.65
C CYS A 23 -3.22 -18.03 -7.91
N PHE A 24 -2.18 -17.20 -7.80
CA PHE A 24 -2.28 -15.77 -8.09
C PHE A 24 -2.62 -15.50 -9.56
N TYR A 25 -2.00 -16.20 -10.49
CA TYR A 25 -2.33 -16.12 -11.91
C TYR A 25 -3.79 -16.51 -12.19
N ILE A 26 -4.27 -17.61 -11.61
CA ILE A 26 -5.65 -18.09 -11.74
C ILE A 26 -6.63 -17.03 -11.19
N LEU A 27 -6.35 -16.48 -10.02
CA LEU A 27 -7.14 -15.40 -9.43
C LEU A 27 -7.23 -14.19 -10.37
N LYS A 28 -6.10 -13.74 -10.93
CA LYS A 28 -6.08 -12.56 -11.79
C LYS A 28 -6.74 -12.77 -13.14
N LYS A 29 -6.50 -13.91 -13.76
CA LYS A 29 -7.01 -14.21 -15.11
C LYS A 29 -8.48 -14.64 -15.11
N TYR A 30 -8.85 -15.53 -14.19
CA TYR A 30 -10.15 -16.17 -14.18
C TYR A 30 -11.09 -15.65 -13.08
N LYS A 31 -10.60 -14.75 -12.19
CA LYS A 31 -11.35 -14.20 -11.05
C LYS A 31 -11.81 -15.27 -10.04
N ILE A 32 -11.12 -16.41 -10.01
CA ILE A 32 -11.38 -17.48 -9.04
C ILE A 32 -10.65 -17.10 -7.74
N THR A 33 -11.43 -16.81 -6.69
CA THR A 33 -10.91 -16.43 -5.38
C THR A 33 -10.70 -17.69 -4.53
N PRO A 34 -9.53 -17.90 -3.91
CA PRO A 34 -9.37 -18.91 -2.88
C PRO A 34 -10.38 -18.71 -1.75
N GLY A 35 -10.86 -19.79 -1.14
CA GLY A 35 -11.88 -19.74 -0.09
C GLY A 35 -11.42 -19.11 1.24
N ASP A 36 -10.14 -18.88 1.42
CA ASP A 36 -9.56 -18.32 2.63
C ASP A 36 -9.91 -16.83 2.77
N ARG A 37 -10.88 -16.54 3.63
CA ARG A 37 -11.16 -15.17 4.08
C ARG A 37 -10.47 -14.94 5.41
N PRO A 38 -9.78 -13.78 5.59
CA PRO A 38 -9.25 -13.43 6.90
C PRO A 38 -10.40 -13.33 7.92
N PRO A 39 -10.16 -13.73 9.19
CA PRO A 39 -11.16 -13.59 10.24
C PRO A 39 -11.67 -12.14 10.36
N PRO A 40 -12.97 -11.92 10.64
CA PRO A 40 -13.56 -10.58 10.76
C PRO A 40 -12.88 -9.67 11.80
N VAL A 41 -12.25 -10.26 12.81
CA VAL A 41 -11.53 -9.52 13.86
C VAL A 41 -10.45 -8.59 13.31
N PHE A 42 -9.79 -8.94 12.20
CA PHE A 42 -8.78 -8.08 11.61
C PHE A 42 -9.35 -6.77 11.06
N SER A 43 -10.55 -6.80 10.47
CA SER A 43 -11.21 -5.57 10.03
C SER A 43 -11.65 -4.68 11.20
N SER A 44 -11.98 -5.29 12.34
CA SER A 44 -12.31 -4.53 13.56
C SER A 44 -11.07 -3.84 14.13
N PHE A 45 -9.92 -4.48 14.14
CA PHE A 45 -8.64 -3.85 14.53
C PHE A 45 -8.31 -2.65 13.64
N ASP A 46 -8.37 -2.81 12.32
CA ASP A 46 -8.13 -1.74 11.36
C ASP A 46 -9.01 -0.50 11.62
N SER A 47 -10.28 -0.72 11.96
CA SER A 47 -11.23 0.35 12.20
C SER A 47 -10.93 1.19 13.46
N VAL A 48 -10.21 0.62 14.43
CA VAL A 48 -9.80 1.31 15.67
C VAL A 48 -8.41 1.93 15.52
N GLN A 49 -7.48 1.23 14.92
CA GLN A 49 -6.09 1.66 14.80
C GLN A 49 -5.93 2.92 13.93
N LYS A 50 -6.51 2.93 12.74
CA LYS A 50 -6.35 4.05 11.80
C LYS A 50 -6.81 5.40 12.36
N PRO A 51 -7.99 5.54 13.01
CA PRO A 51 -8.39 6.78 13.63
C PRO A 51 -7.46 7.23 14.75
N TYR A 52 -7.00 6.29 15.61
CA TYR A 52 -6.11 6.60 16.71
C TYR A 52 -4.80 7.24 16.22
N PHE A 53 -4.13 6.62 15.25
CA PHE A 53 -2.86 7.15 14.74
C PHE A 53 -3.02 8.47 13.99
N LYS A 54 -4.17 8.72 13.37
CA LYS A 54 -4.45 10.01 12.72
C LYS A 54 -4.47 11.21 13.66
N THR A 55 -4.64 10.99 14.96
CA THR A 55 -4.66 12.05 15.97
C THR A 55 -3.34 12.22 16.72
N THR A 56 -2.35 11.38 16.47
CA THR A 56 -1.07 11.36 17.19
C THR A 56 0.06 12.00 16.37
N ASN A 57 1.08 12.52 17.06
CA ASN A 57 2.26 13.06 16.40
C ASN A 57 3.18 11.93 15.93
N THR A 58 3.69 12.04 14.72
CA THR A 58 4.59 11.03 14.11
C THR A 58 5.83 10.74 14.94
N LYS A 59 6.39 11.72 15.65
CA LYS A 59 7.52 11.54 16.56
C LYS A 59 7.25 10.59 17.73
N SER A 60 5.99 10.48 18.18
CA SER A 60 5.62 9.56 19.24
C SER A 60 5.63 8.09 18.82
N TRP A 61 5.70 7.82 17.52
CA TRP A 61 5.71 6.46 16.99
C TRP A 61 7.10 5.86 16.95
N CYS A 62 8.09 6.67 16.56
CA CYS A 62 9.48 6.26 16.45
C CYS A 62 10.39 7.48 16.53
N GLU A 63 11.43 7.43 17.38
CA GLU A 63 12.38 8.54 17.55
C GLU A 63 13.07 8.96 16.27
N ASN A 64 13.33 8.00 15.38
CA ASN A 64 14.01 8.23 14.11
C ASN A 64 13.06 8.71 12.99
N LEU A 65 11.75 8.76 13.23
CA LEU A 65 10.80 9.24 12.25
C LEU A 65 10.79 10.79 12.28
N PRO A 66 10.98 11.45 11.12
CA PRO A 66 10.90 12.92 11.07
C PRO A 66 9.52 13.43 11.49
N ASP A 67 9.50 14.64 12.04
CA ASP A 67 8.26 15.32 12.36
C ASP A 67 7.44 15.61 11.09
N GLY A 68 6.16 15.29 11.13
CA GLY A 68 5.28 15.39 9.98
C GLY A 68 3.82 15.34 10.34
N GLU A 69 2.99 15.59 9.34
CA GLU A 69 1.53 15.57 9.43
C GLU A 69 1.00 14.41 8.59
N ILE A 70 -0.02 13.73 9.11
CA ILE A 70 -0.69 12.67 8.37
C ILE A 70 -1.61 13.30 7.33
N MET A 71 -1.46 12.86 6.09
CA MET A 71 -2.33 13.29 5.01
C MET A 71 -3.75 12.77 5.24
N ASP A 72 -4.71 13.67 5.16
CA ASP A 72 -6.12 13.32 5.35
C ASP A 72 -6.81 12.90 4.04
N ASN A 73 -8.11 12.60 4.13
CA ASN A 73 -8.90 12.15 2.99
C ASN A 73 -9.13 13.25 1.93
N SER A 74 -8.89 14.53 2.24
CA SER A 74 -8.97 15.62 1.27
C SER A 74 -7.73 15.70 0.38
N GLU A 75 -6.58 15.30 0.92
CA GLU A 75 -5.30 15.28 0.23
C GLU A 75 -5.03 13.91 -0.43
N LEU A 76 -5.55 12.83 0.14
CA LEU A 76 -5.32 11.47 -0.30
C LEU A 76 -6.64 10.73 -0.55
N PRO A 77 -6.97 10.36 -1.79
CA PRO A 77 -8.17 9.58 -2.07
C PRO A 77 -8.08 8.20 -1.41
N GLY A 78 -9.22 7.67 -0.95
CA GLY A 78 -9.28 6.36 -0.30
C GLY A 78 -8.76 5.20 -1.14
N LYS A 79 -8.71 5.36 -2.46
CA LYS A 79 -8.05 4.42 -3.38
C LYS A 79 -7.10 5.15 -4.30
N ILE A 80 -5.83 4.83 -4.22
CA ILE A 80 -4.79 5.32 -5.11
C ILE A 80 -4.51 4.32 -6.24
N VAL A 81 -4.16 4.82 -7.42
CA VAL A 81 -3.82 3.99 -8.59
C VAL A 81 -2.60 4.57 -9.30
N SER A 82 -1.79 3.70 -9.89
CA SER A 82 -0.74 4.14 -10.80
C SER A 82 -1.32 4.44 -12.19
N ASP A 83 -0.61 5.22 -12.97
CA ASP A 83 -0.74 5.16 -14.43
C ASP A 83 -0.25 3.81 -14.96
N GLY A 84 -0.41 3.57 -16.26
CA GLY A 84 0.00 2.32 -16.90
C GLY A 84 1.51 2.08 -16.75
N LEU A 85 1.87 1.08 -15.95
CA LEU A 85 3.25 0.62 -15.79
C LEU A 85 3.55 -0.46 -16.85
N VAL A 86 4.83 -0.61 -17.16
CA VAL A 86 5.28 -1.59 -18.16
C VAL A 86 6.37 -2.46 -17.54
N ASP A 87 6.23 -3.77 -17.65
CA ASP A 87 7.26 -4.70 -17.20
C ASP A 87 8.40 -4.87 -18.23
N ASN A 88 9.42 -5.63 -17.87
CA ASN A 88 10.57 -5.93 -18.73
C ASN A 88 10.21 -6.69 -20.03
N LYS A 89 9.02 -7.30 -20.09
CA LYS A 89 8.45 -7.95 -21.28
C LYS A 89 7.46 -7.07 -22.03
N LYS A 90 7.45 -5.75 -21.76
CA LYS A 90 6.55 -4.74 -22.36
C LYS A 90 5.06 -5.00 -22.12
N ARG A 91 4.70 -5.72 -21.07
CA ARG A 91 3.31 -5.94 -20.69
C ARG A 91 2.83 -4.81 -19.79
N LYS A 92 1.66 -4.26 -20.11
CA LYS A 92 1.04 -3.17 -19.33
C LYS A 92 0.31 -3.71 -18.12
N PHE A 93 0.44 -3.02 -17.00
CA PHE A 93 -0.28 -3.31 -15.76
C PHE A 93 -0.47 -2.03 -14.95
N LYS A 94 -1.35 -2.07 -13.95
CA LYS A 94 -1.55 -1.01 -12.97
C LYS A 94 -1.36 -1.54 -11.56
N LEU A 95 -0.94 -0.65 -10.68
CA LEU A 95 -0.99 -0.88 -9.24
C LEU A 95 -2.16 -0.07 -8.68
N ALA A 96 -2.89 -0.64 -7.73
CA ALA A 96 -4.01 0.03 -7.07
C ALA A 96 -4.15 -0.47 -5.63
N GLY A 97 -4.29 0.44 -4.68
CA GLY A 97 -4.38 0.08 -3.27
C GLY A 97 -4.80 1.25 -2.39
N ASN A 98 -4.83 0.99 -1.09
CA ASN A 98 -5.14 1.97 -0.06
C ASN A 98 -4.04 1.87 0.99
N PRO A 99 -3.08 2.81 1.04
CA PRO A 99 -2.10 2.85 2.10
C PRO A 99 -2.81 3.17 3.42
N ASP A 100 -2.29 2.62 4.53
CA ASP A 100 -2.90 2.88 5.83
C ASP A 100 -2.64 4.30 6.29
N ILE A 101 -1.39 4.74 6.21
CA ILE A 101 -0.97 6.11 6.55
C ILE A 101 0.04 6.62 5.53
N VAL A 102 -0.14 7.87 5.14
CA VAL A 102 0.84 8.65 4.38
C VAL A 102 1.16 9.90 5.19
N ILE A 103 2.44 10.20 5.34
CA ILE A 103 2.95 11.31 6.14
C ILE A 103 3.59 12.34 5.20
N LYS A 104 3.28 13.60 5.41
CA LYS A 104 3.98 14.73 4.81
C LYS A 104 4.95 15.30 5.85
N PHE A 105 6.25 15.13 5.64
CA PHE A 105 7.24 15.63 6.59
C PHE A 105 7.42 17.15 6.49
N LYS A 106 7.68 17.79 7.64
CA LYS A 106 7.85 19.26 7.72
C LYS A 106 9.08 19.76 6.97
N LYS A 107 10.14 18.95 6.89
CA LYS A 107 11.38 19.36 6.19
C LYS A 107 11.29 18.99 4.73
N GLU A 108 11.26 17.71 4.43
CA GLU A 108 11.29 17.23 3.04
C GLU A 108 10.74 15.82 2.94
N GLY A 109 9.99 15.57 1.85
CA GLY A 109 9.54 14.26 1.46
C GLY A 109 8.31 13.74 2.18
N PHE A 110 8.01 12.47 1.89
CA PHE A 110 6.83 11.79 2.38
C PHE A 110 7.20 10.45 2.99
N GLY A 111 6.38 9.98 3.91
CA GLY A 111 6.46 8.66 4.51
C GLY A 111 5.25 7.80 4.18
N ILE A 112 5.46 6.48 4.09
CA ILE A 112 4.40 5.49 3.96
C ILE A 112 4.51 4.52 5.12
N VAL A 113 3.44 4.36 5.89
CA VAL A 113 3.36 3.39 6.99
C VAL A 113 2.17 2.48 6.75
N ASP A 114 2.42 1.17 6.83
CA ASP A 114 1.42 0.14 6.66
C ASP A 114 1.27 -0.67 7.97
N PHE A 115 0.05 -0.90 8.39
CA PHE A 115 -0.27 -1.58 9.65
C PHE A 115 -0.33 -3.08 9.46
N LYS A 116 0.29 -3.80 10.38
CA LYS A 116 0.29 -5.26 10.37
C LYS A 116 -0.01 -5.84 11.74
N THR A 117 -1.13 -6.53 11.85
CA THR A 117 -1.47 -7.35 13.02
C THR A 117 -0.73 -8.68 12.91
N THR A 118 0.46 -8.75 13.51
CA THR A 118 1.34 -9.92 13.45
C THR A 118 2.28 -9.94 14.65
N ILE A 119 2.92 -11.08 14.89
CA ILE A 119 3.97 -11.17 15.92
C ILE A 119 5.09 -10.20 15.57
N ILE A 120 5.44 -9.34 16.52
CA ILE A 120 6.50 -8.34 16.38
C ILE A 120 7.84 -9.03 16.13
N SER A 121 8.49 -8.72 15.02
CA SER A 121 9.79 -9.27 14.65
C SER A 121 10.42 -8.39 13.57
N SER A 122 11.67 -7.98 13.80
CA SER A 122 12.45 -7.21 12.83
C SER A 122 12.62 -7.94 11.50
N ASP A 123 12.78 -9.27 11.54
CA ASP A 123 13.04 -10.10 10.35
C ASP A 123 11.83 -10.16 9.40
N LYS A 124 10.65 -9.80 9.88
CA LYS A 124 9.43 -9.81 9.06
C LYS A 124 9.25 -8.55 8.23
N ALA A 125 9.94 -7.47 8.52
CA ALA A 125 9.80 -6.21 7.76
C ALA A 125 10.11 -6.41 6.27
N GLU A 126 11.13 -7.22 5.95
CA GLU A 126 11.49 -7.54 4.57
C GLU A 126 10.38 -8.27 3.78
N ASN A 127 9.49 -8.99 4.49
CA ASN A 127 8.36 -9.66 3.85
C ASN A 127 7.33 -8.68 3.28
N TYR A 128 7.35 -7.41 3.69
CA TYR A 128 6.41 -6.37 3.24
C TYR A 128 7.05 -5.34 2.32
N ARG A 129 8.30 -5.56 1.93
CA ARG A 129 9.08 -4.65 1.10
C ARG A 129 8.39 -4.35 -0.23
N TYR A 130 7.94 -5.37 -0.95
CA TYR A 130 7.27 -5.15 -2.24
C TYR A 130 5.95 -4.41 -2.12
N GLN A 131 5.24 -4.58 -1.00
CA GLN A 131 4.03 -3.81 -0.74
C GLN A 131 4.35 -2.32 -0.60
N LEU A 132 5.35 -1.96 0.18
CA LEU A 132 5.77 -0.59 0.40
C LEU A 132 6.34 0.05 -0.87
N GLU A 133 7.22 -0.67 -1.58
CA GLU A 133 7.77 -0.24 -2.87
C GLU A 133 6.66 -0.02 -3.92
N ALA A 134 5.62 -0.87 -3.93
CA ALA A 134 4.49 -0.72 -4.82
C ALA A 134 3.68 0.55 -4.51
N TYR A 135 3.49 0.92 -3.24
CA TYR A 135 2.89 2.20 -2.89
C TYR A 135 3.75 3.38 -3.34
N ALA A 136 5.06 3.34 -3.10
CA ALA A 136 5.98 4.37 -3.58
C ALA A 136 5.93 4.52 -5.11
N GLN A 137 5.83 3.39 -5.82
CA GLN A 137 5.70 3.38 -7.27
C GLN A 137 4.37 3.99 -7.75
N ILE A 138 3.27 3.79 -7.03
CA ILE A 138 1.98 4.44 -7.34
C ILE A 138 2.12 5.95 -7.20
N PHE A 139 2.72 6.46 -6.13
CA PHE A 139 2.89 7.89 -5.91
C PHE A 139 3.88 8.54 -6.86
N SER A 140 4.90 7.83 -7.31
CA SER A 140 5.86 8.33 -8.30
C SER A 140 5.27 8.39 -9.71
N ASN A 141 4.33 7.48 -10.03
CA ASN A 141 3.65 7.38 -11.33
C ASN A 141 2.14 7.39 -11.14
N PRO A 142 1.57 8.51 -10.66
CA PRO A 142 0.17 8.57 -10.29
C PRO A 142 -0.75 8.51 -11.50
N GLY A 143 -1.81 7.74 -11.36
CA GLY A 143 -2.92 7.67 -12.28
C GLY A 143 -4.20 8.24 -11.69
N ALA A 144 -5.32 8.01 -12.36
CA ALA A 144 -6.62 8.44 -11.90
C ALA A 144 -7.64 7.29 -11.93
N THR A 145 -8.54 7.30 -10.96
CA THR A 145 -9.79 6.54 -10.97
C THR A 145 -10.87 7.36 -11.66
N LYS A 146 -12.08 6.83 -11.75
CA LYS A 146 -13.23 7.60 -12.24
C LYS A 146 -13.63 8.76 -11.32
N THR A 147 -13.27 8.69 -10.05
CA THR A 147 -13.72 9.63 -9.01
C THR A 147 -12.63 10.55 -8.48
N ALA A 148 -11.37 10.14 -8.58
CA ALA A 148 -10.26 10.93 -8.02
C ALA A 148 -8.93 10.60 -8.72
N ALA A 149 -8.06 11.59 -8.80
CA ALA A 149 -6.66 11.42 -9.21
C ALA A 149 -5.80 11.08 -8.00
N THR A 150 -4.82 10.21 -8.19
CA THR A 150 -3.77 9.95 -7.19
C THR A 150 -2.82 11.15 -7.16
N PRO A 151 -2.49 11.73 -5.99
CA PRO A 151 -1.50 12.79 -5.92
C PRO A 151 -0.10 12.27 -6.26
N LYS A 152 0.72 13.11 -6.87
CA LYS A 152 2.15 12.82 -7.04
C LYS A 152 2.89 13.19 -5.77
N LEU A 153 3.45 12.19 -5.08
CA LEU A 153 4.24 12.39 -3.88
C LEU A 153 5.68 11.95 -4.14
N ASN A 154 6.60 12.90 -4.10
CA ASN A 154 8.01 12.65 -4.37
C ASN A 154 8.89 13.73 -3.69
N PRO A 155 9.97 13.36 -2.99
CA PRO A 155 10.45 12.00 -2.78
C PRO A 155 9.70 11.25 -1.66
N ILE A 156 9.56 9.94 -1.80
CA ILE A 156 9.22 9.05 -0.68
C ILE A 156 10.52 8.72 0.04
N THR A 157 10.70 9.27 1.23
CA THR A 157 11.97 9.19 1.99
C THR A 157 11.95 8.11 3.06
N HIS A 158 10.78 7.77 3.58
CA HIS A 158 10.62 6.78 4.64
C HIS A 158 9.49 5.81 4.29
N MET A 159 9.76 4.53 4.52
CA MET A 159 8.75 3.48 4.40
C MET A 159 8.89 2.54 5.59
N GLY A 160 7.77 2.18 6.19
CA GLY A 160 7.79 1.36 7.39
C GLY A 160 6.53 0.53 7.61
N ILE A 161 6.68 -0.44 8.49
CA ILE A 161 5.60 -1.29 9.00
C ILE A 161 5.40 -0.98 10.48
N MET A 162 4.17 -0.76 10.88
CA MET A 162 3.80 -0.71 12.29
C MET A 162 3.13 -2.01 12.67
N GLN A 163 3.75 -2.74 13.59
CA GLN A 163 3.31 -4.06 14.04
C GLN A 163 2.59 -3.97 15.38
N PHE A 164 1.50 -4.73 15.53
CA PHE A 164 0.68 -4.80 16.73
C PHE A 164 0.50 -6.26 17.16
#